data_fa427fcb7aedbbbaafbfcabdb81482ba
#
_entry.id   fa427fcb7aedbbbaafbfcabdb81482ba
#
_cell.length_a   1.000
_cell.length_b   1.000
_cell.length_c   1.000
_cell.angle_alpha   90.00
_cell.angle_beta   90.00
_cell.angle_gamma   90.00
#
_symmetry.space_group_name_H-M   'P 1'
#
loop_
_entity.id
_entity.type
_entity.pdbx_description
1 polymer ?
#
loop_
_entity_poly.entity_id
_entity_poly.type
_entity_poly.pdbx_seq_one_letter_code
_entity_poly.pdbx_strand_id
1 'polypeptide(L)'
;MRIFGRNTPNNNQDAVRLLAKACRRFGRGRNRLLAGASALGIIVLCTVFSIAYGKMEADYLQAARGNGTVAASSLERGTMEQYHAIQELDYVDCVGRKVEAGLLYSGKEGISGLEVVDSVAWEKMQTPAYTHIHGNYPQKEGELMLSVRALEALHISEPKEGMTLKLSAVLATGQREEIDFTLCGWFREYEDPGISLPVGYTSEAQVQKWGMSLEEPDLLLICQKSTIDGYSVEDRLYE
;
A
#
# COMPACT_ATOMS: atom_id res chain seq x y z
N MET A 1 -41.27 -41.35 76.53
CA MET A 1 -39.80 -41.29 76.42
C MET A 1 -39.43 -40.49 75.21
N ARG A 2 -39.09 -39.17 75.38
CA ARG A 2 -38.75 -38.24 74.26
C ARG A 2 -37.22 -38.26 74.11
N ILE A 3 -36.72 -38.80 73.00
CA ILE A 3 -35.32 -38.75 72.64
C ILE A 3 -35.10 -37.41 71.99
N PHE A 4 -34.51 -36.47 72.72
CA PHE A 4 -34.06 -35.19 72.19
C PHE A 4 -32.84 -35.45 71.29
N GLY A 5 -33.01 -35.39 70.00
CA GLY A 5 -31.92 -35.30 69.07
C GLY A 5 -31.13 -34.01 69.30
N ARG A 6 -29.93 -34.10 69.80
CA ARG A 6 -28.96 -33.03 69.86
C ARG A 6 -28.55 -32.71 68.46
N ASN A 7 -29.05 -31.58 67.91
CA ASN A 7 -28.54 -31.00 66.75
C ASN A 7 -27.12 -30.48 67.04
N THR A 8 -26.11 -31.30 66.78
CA THR A 8 -24.72 -30.84 66.77
C THR A 8 -24.53 -29.98 65.54
N PRO A 9 -24.18 -28.65 65.67
CA PRO A 9 -23.92 -27.80 64.53
C PRO A 9 -22.73 -28.40 63.78
N ASN A 10 -22.96 -28.72 62.50
CA ASN A 10 -21.95 -29.29 61.64
C ASN A 10 -20.99 -28.16 61.25
N ASN A 11 -19.96 -27.91 62.09
CA ASN A 11 -19.00 -26.85 61.90
C ASN A 11 -17.83 -27.33 60.98
N ASN A 12 -18.15 -27.70 59.73
CA ASN A 12 -17.16 -28.16 58.78
C ASN A 12 -16.33 -26.98 58.14
N GLN A 13 -16.59 -25.75 58.55
CA GLN A 13 -15.89 -24.58 57.99
C GLN A 13 -14.37 -24.64 58.25
N ASP A 14 -13.95 -25.11 59.40
CA ASP A 14 -12.52 -25.24 59.71
C ASP A 14 -11.86 -26.39 58.93
N ALA A 15 -12.58 -27.52 58.76
CA ALA A 15 -12.11 -28.60 57.90
C ALA A 15 -11.99 -28.19 56.44
N VAL A 16 -12.96 -27.45 55.93
CA VAL A 16 -12.93 -26.89 54.55
C VAL A 16 -11.78 -25.88 54.38
N ARG A 17 -11.57 -25.02 55.39
CA ARG A 17 -10.41 -24.08 55.38
C ARG A 17 -9.06 -24.80 55.43
N LEU A 18 -8.92 -25.84 56.24
CA LEU A 18 -7.70 -26.64 56.30
C LEU A 18 -7.46 -27.41 55.00
N LEU A 19 -8.50 -28.00 54.42
CA LEU A 19 -8.41 -28.66 53.11
C LEU A 19 -8.04 -27.67 52.02
N ALA A 20 -8.68 -26.53 51.96
CA ALA A 20 -8.35 -25.47 51.00
C ALA A 20 -6.91 -24.97 51.16
N LYS A 21 -6.44 -24.82 52.41
CA LYS A 21 -5.05 -24.43 52.72
C LYS A 21 -4.05 -25.53 52.34
N ALA A 22 -4.38 -26.79 52.56
CA ALA A 22 -3.57 -27.94 52.12
C ALA A 22 -3.53 -28.06 50.61
N CYS A 23 -4.65 -27.96 49.91
CA CYS A 23 -4.73 -27.96 48.45
C CYS A 23 -3.93 -26.80 47.83
N ARG A 24 -4.01 -25.58 48.41
CA ARG A 24 -3.18 -24.45 47.98
C ARG A 24 -1.69 -24.71 48.20
N ARG A 25 -1.31 -25.38 49.29
CA ARG A 25 0.11 -25.61 49.59
C ARG A 25 0.72 -26.71 48.72
N PHE A 26 -0.02 -27.81 48.49
CA PHE A 26 0.40 -28.92 47.62
C PHE A 26 0.27 -28.58 46.15
N GLY A 27 -0.73 -27.77 45.76
CA GLY A 27 -0.94 -27.35 44.37
C GLY A 27 -0.04 -26.23 43.88
N ARG A 28 0.70 -25.54 44.77
CA ARG A 28 1.49 -24.34 44.38
C ARG A 28 2.53 -24.62 43.29
N GLY A 29 3.26 -25.71 43.38
CA GLY A 29 4.26 -26.12 42.39
C GLY A 29 3.61 -26.41 41.04
N ARG A 30 2.55 -27.24 41.05
CA ARG A 30 1.80 -27.61 39.86
C ARG A 30 1.13 -26.41 39.18
N ASN A 31 0.51 -25.52 39.97
CA ASN A 31 -0.15 -24.33 39.46
C ASN A 31 0.88 -23.32 38.85
N ARG A 32 2.06 -23.21 39.45
CA ARG A 32 3.15 -22.39 38.84
C ARG A 32 3.67 -22.99 37.55
N LEU A 33 3.79 -24.31 37.50
CA LEU A 33 4.20 -25.03 36.29
C LEU A 33 3.15 -24.87 35.18
N LEU A 34 1.86 -25.04 35.51
CA LEU A 34 0.77 -24.80 34.55
C LEU A 34 0.71 -23.34 34.08
N ALA A 35 0.82 -22.38 35.00
CA ALA A 35 0.86 -20.96 34.64
C ALA A 35 2.07 -20.63 33.77
N GLY A 36 3.25 -21.19 34.07
CA GLY A 36 4.45 -21.03 33.27
C GLY A 36 4.29 -21.64 31.86
N ALA A 37 3.74 -22.86 31.80
CA ALA A 37 3.48 -23.51 30.49
C ALA A 37 2.46 -22.74 29.67
N SER A 38 1.37 -22.23 30.27
CA SER A 38 0.38 -21.42 29.61
C SER A 38 0.97 -20.10 29.12
N ALA A 39 1.76 -19.42 29.95
CA ALA A 39 2.45 -18.18 29.56
C ALA A 39 3.42 -18.41 28.39
N LEU A 40 4.19 -19.50 28.43
CA LEU A 40 5.09 -19.87 27.34
C LEU A 40 4.31 -20.18 26.06
N GLY A 41 3.19 -20.89 26.15
CA GLY A 41 2.31 -21.15 25.02
C GLY A 41 1.76 -19.86 24.39
N ILE A 42 1.32 -18.90 25.22
CA ILE A 42 0.86 -17.59 24.73
C ILE A 42 2.00 -16.82 24.04
N ILE A 43 3.20 -16.80 24.65
CA ILE A 43 4.36 -16.12 24.05
C ILE A 43 4.68 -16.73 22.69
N VAL A 44 4.73 -18.05 22.57
CA VAL A 44 5.00 -18.73 21.29
C VAL A 44 3.93 -18.38 20.25
N LEU A 45 2.65 -18.43 20.61
CA LEU A 45 1.57 -18.05 19.71
C LEU A 45 1.68 -16.58 19.26
N CYS A 46 1.88 -15.66 20.19
CA CYS A 46 2.06 -14.24 19.85
C CYS A 46 3.27 -14.03 18.94
N THR A 47 4.37 -14.75 19.18
CA THR A 47 5.56 -14.65 18.34
C THR A 47 5.28 -15.16 16.92
N VAL A 48 4.63 -16.30 16.77
CA VAL A 48 4.27 -16.86 15.47
C VAL A 48 3.34 -15.92 14.70
N PHE A 49 2.29 -15.40 15.35
CA PHE A 49 1.39 -14.45 14.72
C PHE A 49 2.10 -13.14 14.34
N SER A 50 2.98 -12.62 15.20
CA SER A 50 3.75 -11.41 14.90
C SER A 50 4.67 -11.60 13.69
N ILE A 51 5.34 -12.76 13.60
CA ILE A 51 6.20 -13.08 12.44
C ILE A 51 5.35 -13.24 11.17
N ALA A 52 4.22 -13.95 11.25
CA ALA A 52 3.33 -14.16 10.11
C ALA A 52 2.77 -12.82 9.60
N TYR A 53 2.29 -11.97 10.51
CA TYR A 53 1.79 -10.64 10.16
C TYR A 53 2.88 -9.75 9.57
N GLY A 54 4.06 -9.71 10.20
CA GLY A 54 5.19 -8.94 9.71
C GLY A 54 5.67 -9.39 8.31
N LYS A 55 5.59 -10.71 8.04
CA LYS A 55 5.90 -11.23 6.71
C LYS A 55 4.86 -10.77 5.67
N MET A 56 3.57 -10.90 5.98
CA MET A 56 2.50 -10.42 5.09
C MET A 56 2.66 -8.94 4.74
N GLU A 57 2.93 -8.10 5.74
CA GLU A 57 3.17 -6.66 5.54
C GLU A 57 4.41 -6.41 4.67
N ALA A 58 5.49 -7.15 4.92
CA ALA A 58 6.71 -7.03 4.11
C ALA A 58 6.49 -7.47 2.66
N ASP A 59 5.80 -8.59 2.45
CA ASP A 59 5.48 -9.10 1.10
C ASP A 59 4.56 -8.11 0.35
N TYR A 60 3.56 -7.53 1.04
CA TYR A 60 2.69 -6.49 0.48
C TYR A 60 3.47 -5.24 0.07
N LEU A 61 4.32 -4.72 0.96
CA LEU A 61 5.15 -3.55 0.67
C LEU A 61 6.15 -3.83 -0.47
N GLN A 62 6.70 -5.04 -0.52
CA GLN A 62 7.60 -5.43 -1.61
C GLN A 62 6.86 -5.46 -2.95
N ALA A 63 5.66 -6.05 -3.00
CA ALA A 63 4.84 -6.08 -4.20
C ALA A 63 4.43 -4.66 -4.64
N ALA A 64 3.92 -3.83 -3.71
CA ALA A 64 3.55 -2.45 -3.99
C ALA A 64 4.72 -1.63 -4.54
N ARG A 65 5.90 -1.76 -3.95
CA ARG A 65 7.12 -1.09 -4.41
C ARG A 65 7.61 -1.62 -5.75
N GLY A 66 7.56 -2.94 -5.96
CA GLY A 66 7.97 -3.56 -7.21
C GLY A 66 7.06 -3.21 -8.38
N ASN A 67 5.78 -2.97 -8.12
CA ASN A 67 4.80 -2.57 -9.14
C ASN A 67 4.64 -1.04 -9.27
N GLY A 68 5.29 -0.25 -8.40
CA GLY A 68 5.16 1.20 -8.38
C GLY A 68 3.76 1.69 -7.96
N THR A 69 2.88 0.81 -7.49
CA THR A 69 1.51 1.13 -7.06
C THR A 69 0.99 0.12 -6.05
N VAL A 70 0.05 0.54 -5.20
CA VAL A 70 -0.71 -0.35 -4.32
C VAL A 70 -2.06 -0.77 -4.93
N ALA A 71 -2.35 -0.38 -6.18
CA ALA A 71 -3.53 -0.86 -6.87
C ALA A 71 -3.49 -2.39 -6.98
N ALA A 72 -4.60 -3.04 -6.62
CA ALA A 72 -4.72 -4.50 -6.65
C ALA A 72 -4.93 -5.01 -8.08
N SER A 73 -5.57 -4.20 -8.93
CA SER A 73 -5.83 -4.53 -10.33
C SER A 73 -5.94 -3.26 -11.17
N SER A 74 -5.90 -3.41 -12.49
CA SER A 74 -6.09 -2.32 -13.44
C SER A 74 -6.98 -2.77 -14.58
N LEU A 75 -7.80 -1.85 -15.09
CA LEU A 75 -8.61 -2.03 -16.29
C LEU A 75 -8.04 -1.15 -17.40
N GLU A 76 -7.59 -1.76 -18.49
CA GLU A 76 -7.08 -1.06 -19.65
C GLU A 76 -8.22 -0.43 -20.46
N ARG A 77 -8.00 0.80 -20.92
CA ARG A 77 -8.95 1.57 -21.76
C ARG A 77 -10.35 1.67 -21.17
N GLY A 78 -10.40 1.84 -19.85
CA GLY A 78 -11.66 1.98 -19.13
C GLY A 78 -12.39 3.27 -19.51
N THR A 79 -13.72 3.19 -19.62
CA THR A 79 -14.57 4.37 -19.86
C THR A 79 -14.97 5.03 -18.54
N MET A 80 -15.41 6.29 -18.60
CA MET A 80 -15.94 6.98 -17.41
C MET A 80 -17.21 6.32 -16.86
N GLU A 81 -18.00 5.64 -17.68
CA GLU A 81 -19.13 4.83 -17.24
C GLU A 81 -18.65 3.64 -16.38
N GLN A 82 -17.63 2.94 -16.85
CA GLN A 82 -17.01 1.85 -16.09
C GLN A 82 -16.33 2.37 -14.81
N TYR A 83 -15.66 3.52 -14.87
CA TYR A 83 -15.09 4.17 -13.69
C TYR A 83 -16.14 4.36 -12.59
N HIS A 84 -17.31 4.92 -12.93
CA HIS A 84 -18.40 5.12 -11.98
C HIS A 84 -19.00 3.79 -11.50
N ALA A 85 -19.21 2.84 -12.42
CA ALA A 85 -19.76 1.53 -12.07
C ALA A 85 -18.83 0.76 -11.11
N ILE A 86 -17.51 0.78 -11.35
CA ILE A 86 -16.52 0.13 -10.47
C ILE A 86 -16.46 0.83 -9.10
N GLN A 87 -16.57 2.17 -9.08
CA GLN A 87 -16.52 2.94 -7.83
C GLN A 87 -17.71 2.64 -6.91
N GLU A 88 -18.86 2.23 -7.46
CA GLU A 88 -20.06 1.87 -6.70
C GLU A 88 -20.00 0.46 -6.09
N LEU A 89 -19.03 -0.37 -6.46
CA LEU A 89 -18.89 -1.73 -5.94
C LEU A 89 -18.48 -1.68 -4.44
N ASP A 90 -19.15 -2.48 -3.63
CA ASP A 90 -19.02 -2.46 -2.17
C ASP A 90 -17.64 -2.89 -1.66
N TYR A 91 -16.90 -3.67 -2.45
CA TYR A 91 -15.55 -4.16 -2.14
C TYR A 91 -14.42 -3.27 -2.69
N VAL A 92 -14.73 -2.29 -3.50
CA VAL A 92 -13.76 -1.30 -4.01
C VAL A 92 -13.58 -0.17 -2.99
N ASP A 93 -12.34 0.17 -2.66
CA ASP A 93 -12.01 1.30 -1.79
C ASP A 93 -11.93 2.60 -2.59
N CYS A 94 -11.17 2.58 -3.67
CA CYS A 94 -11.04 3.72 -4.56
C CYS A 94 -10.63 3.28 -5.97
N VAL A 95 -10.96 4.11 -6.93
CA VAL A 95 -10.57 3.98 -8.33
C VAL A 95 -9.80 5.24 -8.73
N GLY A 96 -8.65 5.07 -9.34
CA GLY A 96 -7.83 6.14 -9.87
C GLY A 96 -7.71 6.05 -11.38
N ARG A 97 -7.35 7.14 -12.02
CA ARG A 97 -7.18 7.24 -13.47
C ARG A 97 -5.74 7.53 -13.82
N LYS A 98 -5.25 6.85 -14.85
CA LYS A 98 -3.88 7.02 -15.36
C LYS A 98 -3.92 7.17 -16.87
N VAL A 99 -3.12 8.10 -17.39
CA VAL A 99 -2.84 8.26 -18.81
C VAL A 99 -1.34 8.11 -19.04
N GLU A 100 -0.97 7.30 -20.00
CA GLU A 100 0.41 7.09 -20.45
C GLU A 100 0.73 8.11 -21.54
N ALA A 101 1.27 9.26 -21.14
CA ALA A 101 1.51 10.39 -22.04
C ALA A 101 2.61 10.11 -23.09
N GLY A 102 3.56 9.22 -22.78
CA GLY A 102 4.63 8.87 -23.70
C GLY A 102 5.96 8.58 -23.01
N LEU A 103 7.05 8.96 -23.65
CA LEU A 103 8.42 8.71 -23.20
C LEU A 103 9.23 10.01 -23.22
N LEU A 104 10.09 10.20 -22.23
CA LEU A 104 11.06 11.29 -22.16
C LEU A 104 12.44 10.84 -22.64
N TYR A 105 13.07 11.69 -23.42
CA TYR A 105 14.41 11.49 -23.96
C TYR A 105 15.34 12.67 -23.64
N SER A 106 16.61 12.35 -23.38
CA SER A 106 17.72 13.30 -23.40
C SER A 106 18.61 12.97 -24.61
N GLY A 107 18.52 13.76 -25.67
CA GLY A 107 19.14 13.43 -26.93
C GLY A 107 18.56 12.15 -27.57
N LYS A 108 19.31 11.03 -27.52
CA LYS A 108 18.89 9.74 -28.06
C LYS A 108 18.54 8.72 -26.98
N GLU A 109 18.84 9.01 -25.73
CA GLU A 109 18.63 8.09 -24.61
C GLU A 109 17.23 8.29 -24.01
N GLY A 110 16.48 7.20 -23.87
CA GLY A 110 15.22 7.16 -23.14
C GLY A 110 15.48 7.31 -21.65
N ILE A 111 14.86 8.31 -21.02
CA ILE A 111 15.10 8.67 -19.62
C ILE A 111 14.02 8.10 -18.72
N SER A 112 12.76 8.25 -19.11
CA SER A 112 11.63 7.75 -18.32
C SER A 112 10.38 7.58 -19.17
N GLY A 113 9.43 6.77 -18.68
CA GLY A 113 8.03 6.89 -19.04
C GLY A 113 7.49 8.23 -18.56
N LEU A 114 6.50 8.76 -19.24
CA LEU A 114 5.81 9.98 -18.86
C LEU A 114 4.34 9.69 -18.67
N GLU A 115 3.86 9.93 -17.46
CA GLU A 115 2.52 9.58 -17.04
C GLU A 115 1.81 10.79 -16.41
N VAL A 116 0.50 10.74 -16.39
CA VAL A 116 -0.33 11.58 -15.55
C VAL A 116 -1.35 10.70 -14.83
N VAL A 117 -1.56 10.98 -13.56
CA VAL A 117 -2.55 10.30 -12.73
C VAL A 117 -3.43 11.33 -12.02
N ASP A 118 -4.66 10.97 -11.71
CA ASP A 118 -5.51 11.83 -10.91
C ASP A 118 -5.07 11.86 -9.43
N SER A 119 -5.65 12.76 -8.66
CA SER A 119 -5.31 12.93 -7.25
C SER A 119 -5.53 11.67 -6.42
N VAL A 120 -6.56 10.88 -6.74
CA VAL A 120 -6.86 9.62 -6.04
C VAL A 120 -5.76 8.59 -6.29
N ALA A 121 -5.37 8.41 -7.55
CA ALA A 121 -4.28 7.51 -7.90
C ALA A 121 -2.95 7.98 -7.28
N TRP A 122 -2.64 9.29 -7.35
CA TRP A 122 -1.42 9.81 -6.76
C TRP A 122 -1.34 9.59 -5.25
N GLU A 123 -2.35 10.06 -4.50
CA GLU A 123 -2.31 10.06 -3.03
C GLU A 123 -2.48 8.67 -2.43
N LYS A 124 -3.38 7.87 -2.99
CA LYS A 124 -3.76 6.58 -2.40
C LYS A 124 -3.05 5.37 -3.01
N MET A 125 -2.56 5.48 -4.26
CA MET A 125 -2.03 4.32 -4.97
C MET A 125 -0.53 4.42 -5.28
N GLN A 126 -0.04 5.59 -5.71
CA GLN A 126 1.36 5.77 -6.09
C GLN A 126 2.23 6.17 -4.90
N THR A 127 1.81 7.19 -4.14
CA THR A 127 2.57 7.69 -2.98
C THR A 127 2.96 6.60 -1.98
N PRO A 128 2.10 5.60 -1.63
CA PRO A 128 2.49 4.54 -0.71
C PRO A 128 3.57 3.59 -1.25
N ALA A 129 3.70 3.47 -2.57
CA ALA A 129 4.72 2.64 -3.22
C ALA A 129 6.10 3.32 -3.27
N TYR A 130 6.15 4.65 -3.17
CA TYR A 130 7.36 5.45 -3.28
C TYR A 130 7.91 5.87 -1.93
N THR A 131 9.17 6.28 -1.90
CA THR A 131 9.80 6.87 -0.72
C THR A 131 10.59 8.13 -1.10
N HIS A 132 11.02 8.88 -0.10
CA HIS A 132 11.81 10.10 -0.32
C HIS A 132 11.18 11.04 -1.36
N ILE A 133 9.86 11.25 -1.22
CA ILE A 133 9.13 12.19 -2.07
C ILE A 133 9.47 13.61 -1.63
N HIS A 134 9.96 14.41 -2.56
CA HIS A 134 10.30 15.81 -2.39
C HIS A 134 9.54 16.66 -3.41
N GLY A 135 9.15 17.87 -3.01
CA GLY A 135 8.37 18.77 -3.84
C GLY A 135 6.90 18.36 -3.93
N ASN A 136 6.24 18.77 -5.00
CA ASN A 136 4.82 18.55 -5.22
C ASN A 136 4.57 17.83 -6.54
N TYR A 137 3.42 17.15 -6.61
CA TYR A 137 2.93 16.60 -7.87
C TYR A 137 2.67 17.73 -8.88
N PRO A 138 3.03 17.55 -10.18
CA PRO A 138 2.88 18.58 -11.22
C PRO A 138 1.44 19.08 -11.34
N GLN A 139 1.26 20.40 -11.33
CA GLN A 139 -0.06 21.03 -11.46
C GLN A 139 -0.16 21.91 -12.70
N LYS A 140 0.96 22.49 -13.16
CA LYS A 140 0.98 23.46 -14.25
C LYS A 140 1.62 22.86 -15.48
N GLU A 141 1.29 23.46 -16.64
CA GLU A 141 1.95 23.15 -17.89
C GLU A 141 3.48 23.31 -17.76
N GLY A 142 4.24 22.35 -18.31
CA GLY A 142 5.70 22.32 -18.23
C GLY A 142 6.28 21.88 -16.90
N GLU A 143 5.47 21.57 -15.87
CA GLU A 143 5.97 20.97 -14.64
C GLU A 143 6.21 19.46 -14.81
N LEU A 144 7.29 18.99 -14.18
CA LEU A 144 7.72 17.61 -14.25
C LEU A 144 8.19 17.13 -12.88
N MET A 145 7.78 15.93 -12.50
CA MET A 145 8.27 15.20 -11.33
C MET A 145 8.93 13.92 -11.82
N LEU A 146 10.16 13.65 -11.40
CA LEU A 146 10.95 12.53 -11.90
C LEU A 146 11.34 11.57 -10.76
N SER A 147 11.47 10.29 -11.10
CA SER A 147 12.13 9.36 -10.20
C SER A 147 13.63 9.66 -10.08
N VAL A 148 14.24 9.25 -8.97
CA VAL A 148 15.69 9.39 -8.76
C VAL A 148 16.45 8.66 -9.86
N ARG A 149 15.97 7.52 -10.35
CA ARG A 149 16.59 6.78 -11.48
C ARG A 149 16.62 7.60 -12.76
N ALA A 150 15.54 8.33 -13.05
CA ALA A 150 15.49 9.22 -14.21
C ALA A 150 16.47 10.40 -14.06
N LEU A 151 16.62 10.95 -12.86
CA LEU A 151 17.60 12.00 -12.57
C LEU A 151 19.05 11.49 -12.69
N GLU A 152 19.31 10.27 -12.22
CA GLU A 152 20.61 9.61 -12.39
C GLU A 152 20.97 9.40 -13.88
N ALA A 153 19.98 9.00 -14.69
CA ALA A 153 20.17 8.90 -16.15
C ALA A 153 20.46 10.25 -16.82
N LEU A 154 19.96 11.34 -16.22
CA LEU A 154 20.30 12.72 -16.63
C LEU A 154 21.62 13.25 -16.03
N HIS A 155 22.34 12.42 -15.25
CA HIS A 155 23.55 12.79 -14.52
C HIS A 155 23.33 13.93 -13.49
N ILE A 156 22.12 14.03 -12.93
CA ILE A 156 21.76 15.04 -11.93
C ILE A 156 21.85 14.37 -10.54
N SER A 157 22.92 14.66 -9.80
CA SER A 157 23.14 14.13 -8.44
C SER A 157 22.51 14.99 -7.34
N GLU A 158 22.31 16.28 -7.59
CA GLU A 158 21.71 17.21 -6.63
C GLU A 158 20.52 17.94 -7.28
N PRO A 159 19.34 17.30 -7.34
CA PRO A 159 18.15 17.94 -7.89
C PRO A 159 17.69 19.11 -7.03
N LYS A 160 17.14 20.13 -7.67
CA LYS A 160 16.56 21.31 -7.01
C LYS A 160 15.22 21.63 -7.65
N GLU A 161 14.23 21.94 -6.81
CA GLU A 161 12.94 22.44 -7.30
C GLU A 161 13.16 23.72 -8.12
N GLY A 162 12.41 23.85 -9.19
CA GLY A 162 12.54 24.97 -10.14
C GLY A 162 13.66 24.81 -11.17
N MET A 163 14.45 23.72 -11.15
CA MET A 163 15.47 23.44 -12.18
C MET A 163 14.80 23.23 -13.53
N THR A 164 15.36 23.86 -14.58
CA THR A 164 14.88 23.65 -15.96
C THR A 164 15.60 22.49 -16.62
N LEU A 165 14.84 21.55 -17.16
CA LEU A 165 15.31 20.36 -17.85
C LEU A 165 14.86 20.42 -19.32
N LYS A 166 15.82 20.41 -20.25
CA LYS A 166 15.54 20.37 -21.69
C LYS A 166 15.42 18.94 -22.15
N LEU A 167 14.21 18.49 -22.38
CA LEU A 167 13.91 17.10 -22.74
C LEU A 167 13.03 17.04 -23.99
N SER A 168 13.15 15.93 -24.71
CA SER A 168 12.22 15.61 -25.79
C SER A 168 11.15 14.65 -25.28
N ALA A 169 9.89 15.01 -25.40
CA ALA A 169 8.77 14.12 -25.17
C ALA A 169 8.37 13.44 -26.50
N VAL A 170 8.34 12.13 -26.51
CA VAL A 170 7.75 11.33 -27.60
C VAL A 170 6.41 10.87 -27.09
N LEU A 171 5.35 11.47 -27.58
CA LEU A 171 3.99 11.24 -27.13
C LEU A 171 3.46 9.87 -27.56
N ALA A 172 2.48 9.34 -26.88
CA ALA A 172 1.77 8.12 -27.25
C ALA A 172 1.19 8.21 -28.68
N THR A 173 0.89 9.43 -29.16
CA THR A 173 0.45 9.71 -30.54
C THR A 173 1.57 9.58 -31.59
N GLY A 174 2.83 9.39 -31.17
CA GLY A 174 4.01 9.37 -32.03
C GLY A 174 4.60 10.74 -32.34
N GLN A 175 4.01 11.82 -31.88
CA GLN A 175 4.57 13.16 -32.01
C GLN A 175 5.78 13.35 -31.11
N ARG A 176 6.76 14.14 -31.57
CA ARG A 176 7.93 14.51 -30.76
C ARG A 176 7.95 16.01 -30.54
N GLU A 177 8.08 16.41 -29.29
CA GLU A 177 8.15 17.80 -28.87
C GLU A 177 9.37 18.03 -27.98
N GLU A 178 10.11 19.11 -28.19
CA GLU A 178 11.18 19.53 -27.29
C GLU A 178 10.61 20.55 -26.31
N ILE A 179 10.78 20.31 -25.04
CA ILE A 179 10.16 21.09 -23.96
C ILE A 179 11.20 21.42 -22.90
N ASP A 180 11.17 22.66 -22.45
CA ASP A 180 11.89 23.10 -21.26
C ASP A 180 10.99 22.83 -20.04
N PHE A 181 11.14 21.65 -19.42
CA PHE A 181 10.39 21.29 -18.22
C PHE A 181 10.99 21.93 -16.97
N THR A 182 10.11 22.29 -16.03
CA THR A 182 10.50 22.73 -14.68
C THR A 182 10.34 21.56 -13.70
N LEU A 183 11.44 21.14 -13.09
CA LEU A 183 11.40 20.08 -12.06
C LEU A 183 10.67 20.61 -10.82
N CYS A 184 9.48 20.06 -10.51
CA CYS A 184 8.69 20.45 -9.33
C CYS A 184 8.81 19.47 -8.18
N GLY A 185 9.41 18.29 -8.41
CA GLY A 185 9.62 17.29 -7.39
C GLY A 185 10.36 16.06 -7.89
N TRP A 186 10.71 15.19 -6.96
CA TRP A 186 11.31 13.89 -7.26
C TRP A 186 10.98 12.88 -6.16
N PHE A 187 11.10 11.59 -6.51
CA PHE A 187 10.80 10.49 -5.62
C PHE A 187 11.69 9.28 -5.90
N ARG A 188 11.79 8.37 -4.94
CA ARG A 188 12.47 7.09 -5.13
C ARG A 188 11.45 5.99 -5.39
N GLU A 189 11.60 5.36 -6.55
CA GLU A 189 10.92 4.14 -6.95
C GLU A 189 11.78 2.90 -6.67
N TYR A 190 11.17 1.71 -6.71
CA TYR A 190 11.82 0.44 -6.42
C TYR A 190 11.59 -0.63 -7.48
N GLU A 191 11.01 -0.25 -8.61
CA GLU A 191 10.83 -1.13 -9.75
C GLU A 191 12.17 -1.69 -10.26
N ASP A 192 12.14 -2.91 -10.81
CA ASP A 192 13.36 -3.54 -11.32
C ASP A 192 13.89 -2.78 -12.55
N PRO A 193 15.12 -2.25 -12.50
CA PRO A 193 15.73 -1.55 -13.61
C PRO A 193 15.84 -2.38 -14.90
N GLY A 194 15.82 -3.70 -14.78
CA GLY A 194 15.89 -4.61 -15.93
C GLY A 194 14.55 -4.83 -16.64
N ILE A 195 13.44 -4.43 -16.02
CA ILE A 195 12.09 -4.71 -16.51
C ILE A 195 11.36 -3.41 -16.88
N SER A 196 11.52 -2.34 -16.08
CA SER A 196 10.79 -1.09 -16.25
C SER A 196 11.70 0.10 -16.55
N LEU A 197 11.20 1.00 -17.38
CA LEU A 197 11.78 2.35 -17.49
C LEU A 197 11.49 3.13 -16.21
N PRO A 198 12.37 4.10 -15.84
CA PRO A 198 12.06 5.03 -14.78
C PRO A 198 10.74 5.76 -15.05
N VAL A 199 10.05 6.19 -13.99
CA VAL A 199 8.76 6.88 -14.09
C VAL A 199 8.96 8.40 -13.94
N GLY A 200 8.23 9.16 -14.74
CA GLY A 200 8.10 10.61 -14.64
C GLY A 200 6.64 11.01 -14.74
N TYR A 201 6.25 11.99 -13.94
CA TYR A 201 4.90 12.54 -13.94
C TYR A 201 4.88 13.96 -14.48
N THR A 202 3.85 14.25 -15.29
CA THR A 202 3.55 15.61 -15.74
C THR A 202 2.14 16.03 -15.29
N SER A 203 1.78 17.28 -15.54
CA SER A 203 0.47 17.79 -15.15
C SER A 203 -0.64 17.39 -16.12
N GLU A 204 -1.86 17.38 -15.64
CA GLU A 204 -3.04 17.21 -16.48
C GLU A 204 -3.15 18.34 -17.54
N ALA A 205 -2.79 19.57 -17.17
CA ALA A 205 -2.76 20.69 -18.11
C ALA A 205 -1.81 20.45 -19.30
N GLN A 206 -0.67 19.79 -19.05
CA GLN A 206 0.29 19.46 -20.11
C GLN A 206 -0.26 18.39 -21.06
N VAL A 207 -0.88 17.33 -20.54
CA VAL A 207 -1.44 16.26 -21.39
C VAL A 207 -2.67 16.73 -22.17
N GLN A 208 -3.48 17.62 -21.59
CA GLN A 208 -4.61 18.26 -22.30
C GLN A 208 -4.14 19.08 -23.51
N LYS A 209 -3.01 19.79 -23.38
CA LYS A 209 -2.38 20.49 -24.53
C LYS A 209 -1.98 19.52 -25.64
N TRP A 210 -1.63 18.30 -25.32
CA TRP A 210 -1.29 17.24 -26.27
C TRP A 210 -2.52 16.47 -26.81
N GLY A 211 -3.73 16.89 -26.40
CA GLY A 211 -4.99 16.27 -26.82
C GLY A 211 -5.32 14.97 -26.09
N MET A 212 -4.69 14.72 -24.95
CA MET A 212 -4.99 13.59 -24.06
C MET A 212 -5.77 14.06 -22.82
N SER A 213 -6.54 13.21 -22.19
CA SER A 213 -7.36 13.57 -21.04
C SER A 213 -7.52 12.42 -20.04
N LEU A 214 -7.59 12.75 -18.76
CA LEU A 214 -7.98 11.80 -17.71
C LEU A 214 -9.46 11.35 -17.80
N GLU A 215 -10.26 11.95 -18.67
CA GLU A 215 -11.61 11.48 -18.98
C GLU A 215 -11.61 10.29 -19.96
N GLU A 216 -10.50 10.10 -20.67
CA GLU A 216 -10.23 8.93 -21.54
C GLU A 216 -8.96 8.24 -21.04
N PRO A 217 -8.98 7.60 -19.85
CA PRO A 217 -7.79 7.04 -19.24
C PRO A 217 -7.32 5.78 -19.97
N ASP A 218 -6.01 5.63 -20.09
CA ASP A 218 -5.42 4.37 -20.57
C ASP A 218 -5.61 3.24 -19.56
N LEU A 219 -5.59 3.58 -18.27
CA LEU A 219 -5.75 2.65 -17.18
C LEU A 219 -6.68 3.21 -16.08
N LEU A 220 -7.62 2.40 -15.64
CA LEU A 220 -8.30 2.58 -14.36
C LEU A 220 -7.59 1.71 -13.32
N LEU A 221 -7.04 2.34 -12.29
CA LEU A 221 -6.36 1.67 -11.18
C LEU A 221 -7.38 1.42 -10.06
N ILE A 222 -7.42 0.21 -9.53
CA ILE A 222 -8.46 -0.22 -8.60
C ILE A 222 -7.81 -0.69 -7.29
N CYS A 223 -8.19 -0.06 -6.18
CA CYS A 223 -7.86 -0.54 -4.84
C CYS A 223 -9.07 -1.21 -4.20
N GLN A 224 -8.83 -2.37 -3.60
CA GLN A 224 -9.89 -3.06 -2.85
C GLN A 224 -9.85 -2.67 -1.37
N LYS A 225 -11.01 -2.69 -0.72
CA LYS A 225 -11.08 -2.67 0.73
C LYS A 225 -10.39 -3.90 1.29
N SER A 226 -9.65 -3.72 2.38
CA SER A 226 -9.10 -4.85 3.12
C SER A 226 -10.26 -5.73 3.60
N THR A 227 -10.47 -6.88 2.96
CA THR A 227 -11.52 -7.82 3.33
C THR A 227 -10.90 -9.03 4.00
N ILE A 228 -11.56 -9.52 5.05
CA ILE A 228 -11.19 -10.77 5.75
C ILE A 228 -11.54 -11.99 4.86
N ASP A 229 -12.34 -11.81 3.83
CA ASP A 229 -12.93 -12.88 3.03
C ASP A 229 -12.01 -13.51 1.98
N GLY A 230 -10.80 -12.99 1.79
CA GLY A 230 -9.76 -13.62 0.96
C GLY A 230 -10.00 -13.60 -0.56
N TYR A 231 -11.09 -12.99 -1.03
CA TYR A 231 -11.32 -12.81 -2.47
C TYR A 231 -10.57 -11.59 -2.99
N SER A 232 -9.85 -11.77 -4.11
CA SER A 232 -9.25 -10.65 -4.83
C SER A 232 -10.31 -9.85 -5.60
N VAL A 233 -10.02 -8.60 -5.91
CA VAL A 233 -10.88 -7.80 -6.81
C VAL A 233 -10.97 -8.45 -8.18
N GLU A 234 -9.88 -9.06 -8.64
CA GLU A 234 -9.86 -9.78 -9.93
C GLU A 234 -10.88 -10.90 -9.98
N ASP A 235 -10.94 -11.73 -8.92
CA ASP A 235 -11.90 -12.83 -8.86
C ASP A 235 -13.35 -12.34 -8.95
N ARG A 236 -13.65 -11.16 -8.39
CA ARG A 236 -15.00 -10.57 -8.38
C ARG A 236 -15.35 -9.77 -9.64
N LEU A 237 -14.35 -9.26 -10.34
CA LEU A 237 -14.57 -8.57 -11.63
C LEU A 237 -14.87 -9.53 -12.78
N TYR A 238 -14.59 -10.82 -12.62
CA TYR A 238 -14.91 -11.87 -13.61
C TYR A 238 -16.24 -12.57 -13.35
N GLU A 239 -16.89 -12.33 -12.20
CA GLU A 239 -18.26 -12.77 -11.92
C GLU A 239 -19.31 -11.80 -12.49
#